data_7ce3186f724d810dbd0aabc4cf405154
#
_entry.id   7ce3186f724d810dbd0aabc4cf405154
#
_cell.length_a   1.000
_cell.length_b   1.000
_cell.length_c   1.000
_cell.angle_alpha   90.00
_cell.angle_beta   90.00
_cell.angle_gamma   90.00
#
_symmetry.space_group_name_H-M   'P 1'
#
loop_
_entity.id
_entity.type
_entity.pdbx_description
1 polymer ?
#
loop_
_entity_poly.entity_id
_entity_poly.type
_entity_poly.pdbx_seq_one_letter_code
_entity_poly.pdbx_strand_id
1 'polypeptide(L)'
;MAKDNVAAAAEQSAATVTVWDPVVRLFHWTIVTGVVLNLWVFEHGKYLHRVTGYVVVAALAIRVIWGVIGTRHARFSDFFPTPRRVMAHISALQRGADPRRLGHSPLGALMMLTLMAILAGLGLTGWMMGLDAFWGVKWVENLHGLMANGVTALAILHIAAAVIESVRHRENLPWAMVTGRKRAWGASDADLVD
;
A
#
# COMPACT_ATOMS: atom_id res chain seq x y z
N MET A 1 -26.84 -9.44 34.13
CA MET A 1 -27.31 -9.42 32.72
C MET A 1 -26.90 -8.16 31.94
N ALA A 2 -27.32 -6.91 32.30
CA ALA A 2 -26.91 -5.72 31.51
C ALA A 2 -25.42 -5.40 31.60
N LYS A 3 -24.79 -5.55 32.75
CA LYS A 3 -23.35 -5.34 32.94
C LYS A 3 -22.49 -6.38 32.22
N ASP A 4 -22.97 -7.63 32.19
CA ASP A 4 -22.28 -8.72 31.52
C ASP A 4 -22.32 -8.56 29.99
N ASN A 5 -23.45 -8.06 29.46
CA ASN A 5 -23.60 -7.75 28.04
C ASN A 5 -22.73 -6.55 27.63
N VAL A 6 -22.56 -5.54 28.49
CA VAL A 6 -21.69 -4.37 28.23
C VAL A 6 -20.22 -4.78 28.29
N ALA A 7 -19.84 -5.66 29.23
CA ALA A 7 -18.48 -6.19 29.30
C ALA A 7 -18.14 -7.06 28.08
N ALA A 8 -19.04 -7.95 27.68
CA ALA A 8 -18.88 -8.79 26.47
C ALA A 8 -18.82 -7.95 25.18
N ALA A 9 -19.61 -6.89 25.07
CA ALA A 9 -19.55 -5.96 23.96
C ALA A 9 -18.24 -5.13 23.93
N ALA A 10 -17.72 -4.77 25.11
CA ALA A 10 -16.42 -4.09 25.24
C ALA A 10 -15.25 -5.01 24.89
N GLU A 11 -15.28 -6.28 25.28
CA GLU A 11 -14.29 -7.30 24.91
C GLU A 11 -14.33 -7.62 23.41
N GLN A 12 -15.50 -7.72 22.80
CA GLN A 12 -15.64 -7.88 21.34
C GLN A 12 -15.15 -6.64 20.56
N SER A 13 -15.35 -5.44 21.11
CA SER A 13 -14.82 -4.20 20.54
C SER A 13 -13.29 -4.10 20.65
N ALA A 14 -12.67 -4.81 21.58
CA ALA A 14 -11.21 -4.86 21.80
C ALA A 14 -10.53 -5.97 20.99
N ALA A 15 -11.28 -6.89 20.39
CA ALA A 15 -10.71 -7.99 19.61
C ALA A 15 -9.96 -7.44 18.38
N THR A 16 -8.74 -7.94 18.15
CA THR A 16 -7.93 -7.57 16.98
C THR A 16 -7.73 -8.79 16.08
N VAL A 17 -7.67 -8.55 14.77
CA VAL A 17 -7.41 -9.55 13.73
C VAL A 17 -6.12 -9.24 13.04
N THR A 18 -5.27 -10.24 12.81
CA THR A 18 -4.05 -10.09 12.00
C THR A 18 -4.43 -10.01 10.53
N VAL A 19 -4.17 -8.87 9.91
CA VAL A 19 -4.47 -8.59 8.49
C VAL A 19 -3.18 -8.55 7.66
N TRP A 20 -2.15 -7.86 8.16
CA TRP A 20 -0.88 -7.69 7.47
C TRP A 20 0.17 -8.65 8.02
N ASP A 21 0.58 -9.61 7.22
CA ASP A 21 1.64 -10.53 7.59
C ASP A 21 3.04 -9.86 7.60
N PRO A 22 4.05 -10.49 8.23
CA PRO A 22 5.38 -9.90 8.34
C PRO A 22 6.03 -9.58 7.00
N VAL A 23 5.78 -10.38 5.95
CA VAL A 23 6.38 -10.16 4.62
C VAL A 23 5.83 -8.89 3.98
N VAL A 24 4.51 -8.68 4.04
CA VAL A 24 3.86 -7.46 3.53
C VAL A 24 4.36 -6.23 4.28
N ARG A 25 4.51 -6.33 5.59
CA ARG A 25 5.00 -5.23 6.45
C ARG A 25 6.46 -4.90 6.16
N LEU A 26 7.32 -5.91 6.07
CA LEU A 26 8.73 -5.74 5.74
C LEU A 26 8.88 -5.12 4.35
N PHE A 27 8.16 -5.62 3.36
CA PHE A 27 8.11 -5.03 2.03
C PHE A 27 7.74 -3.54 2.09
N HIS A 28 6.63 -3.20 2.77
CA HIS A 28 6.15 -1.83 2.85
C HIS A 28 7.21 -0.89 3.44
N TRP A 29 7.81 -1.24 4.57
CA TRP A 29 8.81 -0.40 5.21
C TRP A 29 10.14 -0.34 4.44
N THR A 30 10.52 -1.41 3.74
CA THR A 30 11.66 -1.39 2.82
C THR A 30 11.42 -0.41 1.67
N ILE A 31 10.21 -0.43 1.06
CA ILE A 31 9.85 0.52 0.00
C ILE A 31 9.83 1.96 0.53
N VAL A 32 9.16 2.22 1.65
CA VAL A 32 9.10 3.57 2.25
C VAL A 32 10.51 4.10 2.49
N THR A 33 11.36 3.32 3.17
CA THR A 33 12.74 3.73 3.45
C THR A 33 13.53 3.94 2.17
N GLY A 34 13.47 3.01 1.22
CA GLY A 34 14.21 3.09 -0.04
C GLY A 34 13.79 4.28 -0.90
N VAL A 35 12.49 4.58 -0.97
CA VAL A 35 11.96 5.73 -1.71
C VAL A 35 12.42 7.04 -1.04
N VAL A 36 12.29 7.16 0.29
CA VAL A 36 12.73 8.35 1.03
C VAL A 36 14.23 8.59 0.84
N LEU A 37 15.05 7.55 0.99
CA LEU A 37 16.50 7.68 0.81
C LEU A 37 16.87 8.09 -0.62
N ASN A 38 16.23 7.52 -1.64
CA ASN A 38 16.54 7.80 -3.03
C ASN A 38 16.02 9.16 -3.53
N LEU A 39 14.94 9.68 -2.96
CA LEU A 39 14.38 10.97 -3.37
C LEU A 39 15.04 12.16 -2.66
N TRP A 40 15.44 12.01 -1.39
CA TRP A 40 15.84 13.18 -0.58
C TRP A 40 17.20 13.06 0.11
N VAL A 41 17.81 11.87 0.20
CA VAL A 41 19.05 11.69 0.95
C VAL A 41 20.22 11.37 0.05
N PHE A 42 20.05 10.48 -0.91
CA PHE A 42 21.15 10.05 -1.77
C PHE A 42 21.21 10.87 -3.06
N GLU A 43 22.44 11.22 -3.47
CA GLU A 43 22.67 11.85 -4.77
C GLU A 43 22.23 10.92 -5.90
N HIS A 44 21.44 11.47 -6.83
CA HIS A 44 20.92 10.75 -7.98
C HIS A 44 22.04 10.15 -8.83
N GLY A 45 21.88 8.89 -9.23
CA GLY A 45 22.86 8.17 -10.07
C GLY A 45 24.13 7.70 -9.35
N LYS A 46 24.36 8.09 -8.11
CA LYS A 46 25.52 7.64 -7.33
C LYS A 46 25.32 6.22 -6.77
N TYR A 47 26.40 5.66 -6.23
CA TYR A 47 26.45 4.28 -5.75
C TYR A 47 25.30 3.92 -4.79
N LEU A 48 25.07 4.74 -3.76
CA LEU A 48 24.03 4.47 -2.75
C LEU A 48 22.61 4.53 -3.34
N HIS A 49 22.33 5.49 -4.24
CA HIS A 49 21.07 5.56 -4.97
C HIS A 49 20.80 4.26 -5.77
N ARG A 50 21.80 3.78 -6.49
CA ARG A 50 21.70 2.55 -7.30
C ARG A 50 21.51 1.31 -6.43
N VAL A 51 22.30 1.15 -5.37
CA VAL A 51 22.20 0.00 -4.45
C VAL A 51 20.81 -0.03 -3.79
N THR A 52 20.34 1.10 -3.29
CA THR A 52 18.99 1.20 -2.68
C THR A 52 17.90 0.93 -3.71
N GLY A 53 18.07 1.41 -4.94
CA GLY A 53 17.17 1.08 -6.05
C GLY A 53 17.08 -0.43 -6.30
N TYR A 54 18.18 -1.16 -6.31
CA TYR A 54 18.18 -2.63 -6.45
C TYR A 54 17.53 -3.33 -5.25
N VAL A 55 17.70 -2.83 -4.03
CA VAL A 55 17.00 -3.35 -2.84
C VAL A 55 15.49 -3.18 -2.99
N VAL A 56 15.03 -2.02 -3.47
CA VAL A 56 13.61 -1.76 -3.76
C VAL A 56 13.07 -2.73 -4.81
N VAL A 57 13.81 -2.97 -5.90
CA VAL A 57 13.41 -3.92 -6.96
C VAL A 57 13.35 -5.36 -6.42
N ALA A 58 14.32 -5.78 -5.62
CA ALA A 58 14.32 -7.10 -5.00
C ALA A 58 13.12 -7.28 -4.05
N ALA A 59 12.83 -6.27 -3.21
CA ALA A 59 11.65 -6.27 -2.35
C ALA A 59 10.35 -6.35 -3.17
N LEU A 60 10.27 -5.62 -4.29
CA LEU A 60 9.13 -5.66 -5.20
C LEU A 60 8.94 -7.05 -5.82
N ALA A 61 10.01 -7.71 -6.26
CA ALA A 61 9.96 -9.06 -6.78
C ALA A 61 9.44 -10.06 -5.73
N ILE A 62 9.95 -9.97 -4.50
CA ILE A 62 9.45 -10.78 -3.37
C ILE A 62 7.95 -10.51 -3.13
N ARG A 63 7.51 -9.26 -3.19
CA ARG A 63 6.09 -8.90 -3.01
C ARG A 63 5.20 -9.46 -4.12
N VAL A 64 5.66 -9.48 -5.36
CA VAL A 64 4.92 -10.06 -6.48
C VAL A 64 4.75 -11.57 -6.26
N ILE A 65 5.82 -12.28 -5.92
CA ILE A 65 5.77 -13.71 -5.60
C ILE A 65 4.82 -13.96 -4.42
N TRP A 66 4.95 -13.18 -3.33
CA TRP A 66 4.08 -13.29 -2.16
C TRP A 66 2.62 -12.93 -2.45
N GLY A 67 2.39 -12.09 -3.47
CA GLY A 67 1.05 -11.77 -3.96
C GLY A 67 0.34 -12.93 -4.66
N VAL A 68 1.08 -13.98 -5.04
CA VAL A 68 0.53 -15.21 -5.63
C VAL A 68 0.38 -16.31 -4.58
N ILE A 69 1.43 -16.57 -3.78
CA ILE A 69 1.50 -17.73 -2.87
C ILE A 69 1.29 -17.38 -1.40
N GLY A 70 1.23 -16.09 -1.04
CA GLY A 70 1.20 -15.61 0.35
C GLY A 70 -0.12 -15.84 1.07
N THR A 71 -0.27 -15.16 2.21
CA THR A 71 -1.48 -15.23 3.05
C THR A 71 -2.70 -14.64 2.33
N ARG A 72 -3.92 -14.96 2.81
CA ARG A 72 -5.19 -14.53 2.17
C ARG A 72 -5.19 -13.04 1.82
N HIS A 73 -4.93 -12.15 2.78
CA HIS A 73 -4.98 -10.70 2.55
C HIS A 73 -3.76 -10.14 1.79
N ALA A 74 -2.70 -10.94 1.59
CA ALA A 74 -1.55 -10.60 0.77
C ALA A 74 -1.75 -10.93 -0.71
N ARG A 75 -2.61 -11.91 -1.03
CA ARG A 75 -2.82 -12.38 -2.40
C ARG A 75 -3.57 -11.36 -3.25
N PHE A 76 -3.08 -11.12 -4.45
CA PHE A 76 -3.72 -10.22 -5.41
C PHE A 76 -5.14 -10.67 -5.77
N SER A 77 -5.41 -11.97 -5.80
CA SER A 77 -6.75 -12.52 -6.07
C SER A 77 -7.81 -12.10 -5.05
N ASP A 78 -7.43 -11.82 -3.81
CA ASP A 78 -8.36 -11.42 -2.74
C ASP A 78 -8.89 -10.00 -2.95
N PHE A 79 -8.05 -9.08 -3.42
CA PHE A 79 -8.38 -7.66 -3.50
C PHE A 79 -8.22 -7.02 -4.90
N PHE A 80 -8.10 -7.81 -5.96
CA PHE A 80 -7.88 -7.26 -7.32
C PHE A 80 -8.94 -6.21 -7.67
N PRO A 81 -8.54 -4.97 -8.02
CA PRO A 81 -9.45 -3.86 -8.24
C PRO A 81 -10.07 -3.91 -9.64
N THR A 82 -11.05 -4.79 -9.84
CA THR A 82 -11.79 -4.80 -11.12
C THR A 82 -12.49 -3.45 -11.34
N PRO A 83 -12.68 -2.99 -12.59
CA PRO A 83 -13.38 -1.73 -12.87
C PRO A 83 -14.75 -1.66 -12.18
N ARG A 84 -15.50 -2.78 -12.16
CA ARG A 84 -16.79 -2.86 -11.49
C ARG A 84 -16.68 -2.62 -9.97
N ARG A 85 -15.68 -3.22 -9.30
CA ARG A 85 -15.45 -3.02 -7.84
C ARG A 85 -15.03 -1.59 -7.52
N VAL A 86 -14.19 -0.99 -8.38
CA VAL A 86 -13.74 0.41 -8.21
C VAL A 86 -14.91 1.36 -8.38
N MET A 87 -15.72 1.21 -9.45
CA MET A 87 -16.87 2.07 -9.69
C MET A 87 -17.95 1.93 -8.60
N ALA A 88 -18.23 0.71 -8.14
CA ALA A 88 -19.15 0.47 -7.03
C ALA A 88 -18.67 1.15 -5.75
N HIS A 89 -17.37 1.09 -5.45
CA HIS A 89 -16.80 1.75 -4.27
C HIS A 89 -16.88 3.28 -4.38
N ILE A 90 -16.55 3.86 -5.55
CA ILE A 90 -16.68 5.30 -5.79
C ILE A 90 -18.14 5.75 -5.60
N SER A 91 -19.08 5.00 -6.18
CA SER A 91 -20.52 5.30 -6.04
C SER A 91 -21.01 5.20 -4.58
N ALA A 92 -20.47 4.26 -3.80
CA ALA A 92 -20.76 4.15 -2.38
C ALA A 92 -20.24 5.38 -1.60
N LEU A 93 -18.99 5.79 -1.87
CA LEU A 93 -18.41 6.99 -1.26
C LEU A 93 -19.20 8.26 -1.57
N GLN A 94 -19.68 8.42 -2.81
CA GLN A 94 -20.51 9.56 -3.22
C GLN A 94 -21.86 9.61 -2.48
N ARG A 95 -22.40 8.45 -2.10
CA ARG A 95 -23.63 8.34 -1.30
C ARG A 95 -23.38 8.46 0.21
N GLY A 96 -22.12 8.71 0.63
CA GLY A 96 -21.76 8.74 2.04
C GLY A 96 -21.65 7.36 2.70
N ALA A 97 -21.83 6.28 1.93
CA ALA A 97 -21.60 4.92 2.38
C ALA A 97 -20.15 4.53 2.13
N ASP A 98 -19.38 4.33 3.19
CA ASP A 98 -18.00 3.90 3.12
C ASP A 98 -17.82 2.63 3.96
N PRO A 99 -18.10 1.45 3.38
CA PRO A 99 -18.02 0.20 4.12
C PRO A 99 -16.58 -0.06 4.54
N ARG A 100 -16.36 -0.18 5.84
CA ARG A 100 -15.08 -0.55 6.42
C ARG A 100 -14.62 -1.91 5.85
N ARG A 101 -13.34 -2.05 5.52
CA ARG A 101 -12.75 -3.28 5.00
C ARG A 101 -11.55 -3.70 5.84
N LEU A 102 -11.42 -5.00 6.12
CA LEU A 102 -10.25 -5.53 6.83
C LEU A 102 -8.99 -5.45 5.95
N GLY A 103 -9.06 -5.90 4.70
CA GLY A 103 -7.98 -5.82 3.72
C GLY A 103 -7.92 -4.47 2.98
N HIS A 104 -7.49 -4.50 1.72
CA HIS A 104 -7.45 -3.31 0.88
C HIS A 104 -8.85 -2.91 0.39
N SER A 105 -9.19 -1.62 0.46
CA SER A 105 -10.31 -1.07 -0.30
C SER A 105 -9.99 -1.13 -1.81
N PRO A 106 -11.00 -1.12 -2.71
CA PRO A 106 -10.74 -1.16 -4.16
C PRO A 106 -9.86 0.00 -4.66
N LEU A 107 -10.01 1.19 -4.10
CA LEU A 107 -9.15 2.34 -4.41
C LEU A 107 -7.75 2.18 -3.81
N GLY A 108 -7.64 1.66 -2.58
CA GLY A 108 -6.36 1.33 -1.95
C GLY A 108 -5.59 0.26 -2.72
N ALA A 109 -6.29 -0.75 -3.23
CA ALA A 109 -5.71 -1.78 -4.10
C ALA A 109 -5.20 -1.20 -5.42
N LEU A 110 -5.97 -0.33 -6.07
CA LEU A 110 -5.57 0.36 -7.29
C LEU A 110 -4.33 1.23 -7.04
N MET A 111 -4.33 2.02 -5.97
CA MET A 111 -3.17 2.84 -5.56
C MET A 111 -1.92 1.99 -5.36
N MET A 112 -2.03 0.87 -4.63
CA MET A 112 -0.92 -0.02 -4.37
C MET A 112 -0.35 -0.60 -5.68
N LEU A 113 -1.21 -1.11 -6.59
CA LEU A 113 -0.76 -1.68 -7.86
C LEU A 113 -0.12 -0.61 -8.75
N THR A 114 -0.65 0.61 -8.76
CA THR A 114 -0.08 1.75 -9.52
C THR A 114 1.31 2.10 -8.98
N LEU A 115 1.47 2.23 -7.66
CA LEU A 115 2.78 2.48 -7.04
C LEU A 115 3.78 1.36 -7.36
N MET A 116 3.37 0.10 -7.27
CA MET A 116 4.22 -1.05 -7.63
C MET A 116 4.64 -1.01 -9.10
N ALA A 117 3.74 -0.67 -10.01
CA ALA A 117 4.04 -0.57 -11.44
C ALA A 117 5.04 0.55 -11.74
N ILE A 118 4.88 1.72 -11.13
CA ILE A 118 5.82 2.84 -11.30
C ILE A 118 7.19 2.50 -10.68
N LEU A 119 7.23 1.86 -9.51
CA LEU A 119 8.49 1.40 -8.91
C LEU A 119 9.20 0.37 -9.78
N ALA A 120 8.46 -0.55 -10.43
CA ALA A 120 9.03 -1.47 -11.41
C ALA A 120 9.62 -0.73 -12.62
N GLY A 121 8.91 0.30 -13.13
CA GLY A 121 9.41 1.17 -14.19
C GLY A 121 10.66 1.96 -13.80
N LEU A 122 10.71 2.49 -12.57
CA LEU A 122 11.91 3.13 -12.01
C LEU A 122 13.08 2.16 -11.93
N GLY A 123 12.84 0.93 -11.45
CA GLY A 123 13.86 -0.11 -11.42
C GLY A 123 14.39 -0.45 -12.81
N LEU A 124 13.50 -0.62 -13.78
CA LEU A 124 13.83 -0.91 -15.17
C LEU A 124 14.64 0.23 -15.81
N THR A 125 14.15 1.46 -15.75
CA THR A 125 14.82 2.62 -16.32
C THR A 125 16.14 2.91 -15.62
N GLY A 126 16.21 2.75 -14.29
CA GLY A 126 17.46 2.87 -13.53
C GLY A 126 18.49 1.82 -13.90
N TRP A 127 18.06 0.59 -14.16
CA TRP A 127 18.94 -0.46 -14.68
C TRP A 127 19.41 -0.16 -16.11
N MET A 128 18.50 0.28 -17.01
CA MET A 128 18.85 0.66 -18.38
C MET A 128 19.92 1.75 -18.41
N MET A 129 19.82 2.79 -17.58
CA MET A 129 20.84 3.86 -17.50
C MET A 129 22.22 3.37 -17.07
N GLY A 130 22.33 2.19 -16.50
CA GLY A 130 23.59 1.53 -16.17
C GLY A 130 24.22 0.74 -17.31
N LEU A 131 23.54 0.59 -18.45
CA LEU A 131 24.03 -0.13 -19.64
C LEU A 131 24.66 0.84 -20.63
N ASP A 132 25.75 0.43 -21.28
CA ASP A 132 26.44 1.25 -22.30
C ASP A 132 25.51 1.70 -23.43
N ALA A 133 24.57 0.82 -23.83
CA ALA A 133 23.59 1.10 -24.90
C ALA A 133 22.63 2.24 -24.57
N PHE A 134 22.43 2.57 -23.30
CA PHE A 134 21.48 3.60 -22.84
C PHE A 134 22.18 4.73 -22.07
N TRP A 135 23.51 4.72 -22.04
CA TRP A 135 24.28 5.76 -21.35
C TRP A 135 24.05 7.13 -22.01
N GLY A 136 23.54 8.10 -21.22
CA GLY A 136 23.24 9.45 -21.70
C GLY A 136 21.99 9.58 -22.59
N VAL A 137 21.20 8.52 -22.74
CA VAL A 137 19.99 8.52 -23.56
C VAL A 137 18.87 9.30 -22.86
N LYS A 138 18.57 10.50 -23.35
CA LYS A 138 17.71 11.48 -22.68
C LYS A 138 16.27 11.01 -22.41
N TRP A 139 15.68 10.22 -23.30
CA TRP A 139 14.32 9.75 -23.06
C TRP A 139 14.23 8.81 -21.85
N VAL A 140 15.27 7.99 -21.60
CA VAL A 140 15.31 7.10 -20.42
C VAL A 140 15.47 7.93 -19.14
N GLU A 141 16.38 8.90 -19.14
CA GLU A 141 16.57 9.83 -18.02
C GLU A 141 15.30 10.60 -17.70
N ASN A 142 14.64 11.16 -18.72
CA ASN A 142 13.40 11.92 -18.56
C ASN A 142 12.26 11.04 -18.04
N LEU A 143 12.14 9.80 -18.55
CA LEU A 143 11.13 8.85 -18.10
C LEU A 143 11.35 8.46 -16.64
N HIS A 144 12.60 8.19 -16.24
CA HIS A 144 12.96 7.89 -14.86
C HIS A 144 12.59 9.07 -13.92
N GLY A 145 12.95 10.30 -14.30
CA GLY A 145 12.61 11.50 -13.55
C GLY A 145 11.09 11.74 -13.45
N LEU A 146 10.35 11.53 -14.56
CA LEU A 146 8.89 11.63 -14.55
C LEU A 146 8.26 10.61 -13.60
N MET A 147 8.73 9.36 -13.62
CA MET A 147 8.25 8.32 -12.71
C MET A 147 8.61 8.63 -11.24
N ALA A 148 9.77 9.20 -10.96
CA ALA A 148 10.18 9.63 -9.62
C ALA A 148 9.23 10.72 -9.07
N ASN A 149 8.90 11.72 -9.89
CA ASN A 149 7.89 12.72 -9.54
C ASN A 149 6.50 12.09 -9.36
N GLY A 150 6.13 11.13 -10.18
CA GLY A 150 4.88 10.37 -10.08
C GLY A 150 4.79 9.60 -8.76
N VAL A 151 5.86 8.89 -8.35
CA VAL A 151 5.91 8.21 -7.04
C VAL A 151 5.75 9.20 -5.90
N THR A 152 6.40 10.37 -5.97
CA THR A 152 6.29 11.41 -4.95
C THR A 152 4.84 11.88 -4.80
N ALA A 153 4.19 12.24 -5.90
CA ALA A 153 2.80 12.69 -5.89
C ALA A 153 1.83 11.62 -5.37
N LEU A 154 2.00 10.38 -5.84
CA LEU A 154 1.16 9.25 -5.40
C LEU A 154 1.43 8.84 -3.96
N ALA A 155 2.65 8.95 -3.46
CA ALA A 155 2.96 8.70 -2.05
C ALA A 155 2.28 9.72 -1.14
N ILE A 156 2.29 11.00 -1.51
CA ILE A 156 1.56 12.05 -0.78
C ILE A 156 0.05 11.75 -0.76
N LEU A 157 -0.52 11.40 -1.92
CA LEU A 157 -1.93 11.03 -2.02
C LEU A 157 -2.26 9.77 -1.21
N HIS A 158 -1.37 8.77 -1.22
CA HIS A 158 -1.51 7.55 -0.42
C HIS A 158 -1.52 7.84 1.08
N ILE A 159 -0.59 8.68 1.55
CA ILE A 159 -0.54 9.09 2.96
C ILE A 159 -1.82 9.86 3.34
N ALA A 160 -2.24 10.80 2.51
CA ALA A 160 -3.46 11.57 2.74
C ALA A 160 -4.70 10.65 2.82
N ALA A 161 -4.84 9.71 1.89
CA ALA A 161 -5.92 8.73 1.90
C ALA A 161 -5.88 7.86 3.17
N ALA A 162 -4.70 7.37 3.58
CA ALA A 162 -4.56 6.58 4.81
C ALA A 162 -4.94 7.37 6.07
N VAL A 163 -4.61 8.66 6.13
CA VAL A 163 -5.02 9.55 7.24
C VAL A 163 -6.53 9.76 7.24
N ILE A 164 -7.12 10.08 6.08
CA ILE A 164 -8.56 10.28 5.93
C ILE A 164 -9.33 9.02 6.34
N GLU A 165 -8.94 7.85 5.82
CA GLU A 165 -9.57 6.58 6.19
C GLU A 165 -9.39 6.27 7.69
N SER A 166 -8.20 6.57 8.26
CA SER A 166 -7.95 6.39 9.69
C SER A 166 -8.91 7.21 10.56
N VAL A 167 -9.15 8.48 10.19
CA VAL A 167 -10.09 9.37 10.90
C VAL A 167 -11.54 8.89 10.74
N ARG A 168 -11.95 8.57 9.51
CA ARG A 168 -13.33 8.14 9.19
C ARG A 168 -13.71 6.85 9.91
N HIS A 169 -12.82 5.86 9.90
CA HIS A 169 -13.08 4.56 10.52
C HIS A 169 -12.64 4.47 11.99
N ARG A 170 -12.11 5.57 12.57
CA ARG A 170 -11.57 5.61 13.92
C ARG A 170 -10.58 4.47 14.19
N GLU A 171 -9.73 4.20 13.20
CA GLU A 171 -8.73 3.13 13.23
C GLU A 171 -7.38 3.65 12.78
N ASN A 172 -6.30 3.41 13.52
CA ASN A 172 -4.96 3.87 13.15
C ASN A 172 -4.35 2.94 12.07
N LEU A 173 -4.60 3.25 10.79
CA LEU A 173 -4.08 2.47 9.66
C LEU A 173 -2.55 2.47 9.54
N PRO A 174 -1.83 3.60 9.74
CA PRO A 174 -0.37 3.57 9.83
C PRO A 174 0.15 2.63 10.91
N TRP A 175 -0.47 2.63 12.09
CA TRP A 175 -0.10 1.72 13.17
C TRP A 175 -0.42 0.26 12.86
N ALA A 176 -1.48 0.00 12.12
CA ALA A 176 -1.80 -1.33 11.61
C ALA A 176 -0.70 -1.88 10.69
N MET A 177 0.01 -1.02 9.95
CA MET A 177 1.17 -1.41 9.15
C MET A 177 2.43 -1.72 9.99
N VAL A 178 2.50 -1.22 11.23
CA VAL A 178 3.57 -1.58 12.18
C VAL A 178 3.24 -2.87 12.91
N THR A 179 2.02 -3.02 13.42
CA THR A 179 1.61 -4.16 14.26
C THR A 179 1.12 -5.37 13.47
N GLY A 180 0.64 -5.16 12.26
CA GLY A 180 -0.03 -6.18 11.44
C GLY A 180 -1.50 -6.39 11.80
N ARG A 181 -2.03 -5.70 12.81
CA ARG A 181 -3.34 -5.95 13.41
C ARG A 181 -4.30 -4.81 13.12
N LYS A 182 -5.55 -5.16 12.90
CA LYS A 182 -6.69 -4.25 12.82
C LYS A 182 -7.75 -4.64 13.84
N ARG A 183 -8.63 -3.70 14.17
CA ARG A 183 -9.81 -3.99 14.99
C ARG A 183 -10.68 -5.03 14.27
N ALA A 184 -11.13 -6.06 14.99
CA ALA A 184 -12.08 -7.03 14.46
C ALA A 184 -13.42 -6.36 14.07
N TRP A 185 -14.22 -7.04 13.28
CA TRP A 185 -15.60 -6.60 12.99
C TRP A 185 -16.41 -6.59 14.30
N GLY A 186 -17.02 -5.46 14.62
CA GLY A 186 -17.96 -5.35 15.71
C GLY A 186 -19.41 -5.39 15.20
N ALA A 187 -20.37 -5.53 16.11
CA ALA A 187 -21.80 -5.49 15.76
C ALA A 187 -22.20 -4.20 15.02
N SER A 188 -21.54 -3.08 15.30
CA SER A 188 -21.72 -1.80 14.60
C SER A 188 -21.22 -1.77 13.15
N ASP A 189 -20.40 -2.74 12.74
CA ASP A 189 -19.89 -2.82 11.37
C ASP A 189 -20.81 -3.72 10.48
N ALA A 190 -21.69 -4.51 11.10
CA ALA A 190 -22.62 -5.39 10.40
C ALA A 190 -23.75 -4.60 9.68
N ASP A 191 -24.13 -3.46 10.21
CA ASP A 191 -25.20 -2.59 9.66
C ASP A 191 -24.76 -1.82 8.41
N LEU A 192 -23.48 -1.94 7.99
CA LEU A 192 -22.91 -1.23 6.83
C LEU A 192 -22.80 -2.13 5.58
N VAL A 193 -23.28 -3.37 5.63
CA VAL A 193 -23.08 -4.39 4.57
C VAL A 193 -24.35 -4.66 3.74
N ASP A 194 -25.52 -4.07 4.08
CA ASP A 194 -26.77 -4.17 3.33
C ASP A 194 -26.94 -3.08 2.25
#